data_a961069fa09d2361a56a5c22390f5810
#
_entry.id   a961069fa09d2361a56a5c22390f5810
#
_cell.length_a   1.000
_cell.length_b   1.000
_cell.length_c   1.000
_cell.angle_alpha   90.00
_cell.angle_beta   90.00
_cell.angle_gamma   90.00
#
_symmetry.space_group_name_H-M   'P 1'
#
loop_
_entity.id
_entity.type
_entity.pdbx_description
1 polymer ?
#
loop_
_entity_poly.entity_id
_entity_poly.type
_entity_poly.pdbx_seq_one_letter_code
_entity_poly.pdbx_strand_id
1 'polypeptide(L)'
;MRQINTFNEDVLVGNTIVKAGTYTISFDADNNKITVLRGRRVMASARATLEMGDVRARRDSVAFVMTDLGKKLDRITFAGHFGTVIITGDTSSGGQ
;
A
#
# COMPACT_ATOMS: atom_id res chain seq x y z
N MET A 1 -4.67 -5.80 -8.71
CA MET A 1 -5.56 -4.89 -7.96
C MET A 1 -4.99 -3.49 -7.99
N ARG A 2 -5.83 -2.52 -8.21
CA ARG A 2 -5.42 -1.11 -8.29
C ARG A 2 -6.46 -0.21 -7.66
N GLN A 3 -5.99 0.88 -7.06
CA GLN A 3 -6.86 1.96 -6.62
C GLN A 3 -6.12 3.29 -6.72
N ILE A 4 -6.88 4.37 -6.77
CA ILE A 4 -6.34 5.72 -6.69
C ILE A 4 -6.67 6.26 -5.31
N ASN A 5 -5.68 6.84 -4.65
CA ASN A 5 -5.86 7.37 -3.31
C ASN A 5 -5.10 8.68 -3.15
N THR A 6 -5.65 9.57 -2.33
CA THR A 6 -5.02 10.86 -2.03
C THR A 6 -4.52 10.83 -0.60
N PHE A 7 -3.23 11.10 -0.43
CA PHE A 7 -2.63 11.26 0.88
C PHE A 7 -2.62 12.75 1.23
N ASN A 8 -3.24 13.10 2.34
CA ASN A 8 -3.33 14.48 2.77
C ASN A 8 -2.06 14.96 3.48
N GLU A 9 -1.17 14.06 3.79
CA GLU A 9 0.11 14.33 4.41
C GLU A 9 1.13 13.31 3.95
N ASP A 10 2.40 13.51 4.28
CA ASP A 10 3.44 12.56 3.92
C ASP A 10 3.21 11.24 4.62
N VAL A 11 3.45 10.14 3.92
CA VAL A 11 3.18 8.78 4.38
C VAL A 11 4.40 7.91 4.13
N LEU A 12 4.74 7.08 5.10
CA LEU A 12 5.76 6.05 4.90
C LEU A 12 5.12 4.84 4.23
N VAL A 13 5.77 4.37 3.18
CA VAL A 13 5.42 3.11 2.51
C VAL A 13 6.68 2.25 2.59
N GLY A 14 6.66 1.22 3.42
CA GLY A 14 7.88 0.56 3.81
C GLY A 14 8.79 1.57 4.50
N ASN A 15 9.98 1.78 3.97
CA ASN A 15 10.93 2.77 4.49
C ASN A 15 11.00 4.05 3.67
N THR A 16 10.13 4.20 2.69
CA THR A 16 10.16 5.33 1.77
C THR A 16 9.10 6.35 2.13
N ILE A 17 9.49 7.62 2.23
CA ILE A 17 8.53 8.70 2.45
C ILE A 17 7.91 9.06 1.12
N VAL A 18 6.57 8.98 1.06
CA VAL A 18 5.79 9.42 -0.09
C VAL A 18 5.12 10.73 0.29
N LYS A 19 5.38 11.77 -0.45
CA LYS A 19 4.85 13.11 -0.17
C LYS A 19 3.34 13.13 -0.37
N ALA A 20 2.66 14.04 0.32
CA ALA A 20 1.24 14.26 0.13
C ALA A 20 0.92 14.41 -1.37
N GLY A 21 -0.17 13.83 -1.82
CA GLY A 21 -0.57 13.86 -3.22
C GLY A 21 -1.47 12.70 -3.58
N THR A 22 -1.81 12.62 -4.85
CA THR A 22 -2.68 11.56 -5.38
C THR A 22 -1.85 10.53 -6.12
N TYR A 23 -2.06 9.27 -5.80
CA TYR A 23 -1.26 8.16 -6.32
C TYR A 23 -2.13 6.98 -6.72
N THR A 24 -1.57 6.13 -7.56
CA THR A 24 -2.14 4.82 -7.86
C THR A 24 -1.44 3.81 -6.97
N ILE A 25 -2.21 2.99 -6.27
CA ILE A 25 -1.69 1.91 -5.44
C ILE A 25 -2.01 0.60 -6.17
N SER A 26 -1.00 -0.20 -6.42
CA SER A 26 -1.13 -1.45 -7.16
C SER A 26 -0.60 -2.60 -6.32
N PHE A 27 -1.33 -3.71 -6.27
CA PHE A 27 -0.87 -4.93 -5.59
C PHE A 27 -0.64 -6.03 -6.60
N ASP A 28 0.54 -6.63 -6.55
CA ASP A 28 0.92 -7.77 -7.36
C ASP A 28 0.92 -9.01 -6.47
N ALA A 29 -0.09 -9.84 -6.62
CA ALA A 29 -0.23 -11.05 -5.80
C ALA A 29 0.85 -12.09 -6.09
N ASP A 30 1.36 -12.13 -7.30
CA ASP A 30 2.38 -13.12 -7.66
C ASP A 30 3.70 -12.84 -6.96
N ASN A 31 4.00 -11.57 -6.73
CA ASN A 31 5.25 -11.15 -6.10
C ASN A 31 5.06 -10.66 -4.66
N ASN A 32 3.85 -10.64 -4.15
CA ASN A 32 3.53 -10.12 -2.82
C ASN A 32 4.10 -8.73 -2.61
N LYS A 33 3.77 -7.85 -3.54
CA LYS A 33 4.37 -6.52 -3.58
C LYS A 33 3.32 -5.46 -3.82
N ILE A 34 3.38 -4.40 -3.00
CA ILE A 34 2.59 -3.19 -3.21
C ILE A 34 3.48 -2.14 -3.87
N THR A 35 2.93 -1.40 -4.80
CA THR A 35 3.64 -0.32 -5.49
C THR A 35 2.78 0.93 -5.47
N VAL A 36 3.38 2.06 -5.13
CA VAL A 36 2.74 3.37 -5.15
C VAL A 36 3.32 4.15 -6.32
N LEU A 37 2.44 4.54 -7.24
CA LEU A 37 2.84 5.17 -8.50
C LEU A 37 2.24 6.57 -8.64
N ARG A 38 2.99 7.44 -9.28
CA ARG A 38 2.49 8.73 -9.74
C ARG A 38 2.64 8.73 -11.26
N GLY A 39 1.50 8.58 -11.95
CA GLY A 39 1.55 8.29 -13.38
C GLY A 39 2.25 6.95 -13.61
N ARG A 40 3.34 6.96 -14.34
CA ARG A 40 4.15 5.76 -14.60
C ARG A 40 5.34 5.62 -13.68
N ARG A 41 5.53 6.59 -12.80
CA ARG A 41 6.70 6.63 -11.95
C ARG A 41 6.45 5.89 -10.64
N VAL A 42 7.33 4.98 -10.30
CA VAL A 42 7.27 4.29 -9.01
C VAL A 42 7.83 5.21 -7.94
N MET A 43 6.99 5.56 -6.98
CA MET A 43 7.39 6.43 -5.86
C MET A 43 7.85 5.60 -4.67
N ALA A 44 7.27 4.43 -4.47
CA ALA A 44 7.65 3.54 -3.37
C ALA A 44 7.11 2.15 -3.64
N SER A 45 7.72 1.16 -3.01
CA SER A 45 7.18 -0.20 -3.00
C SER A 45 7.50 -0.87 -1.67
N ALA A 46 6.75 -1.89 -1.35
CA ALA A 46 6.92 -2.63 -0.11
C ALA A 46 6.38 -4.05 -0.28
N ARG A 47 6.83 -4.95 0.57
CA ARG A 47 6.25 -6.28 0.64
C ARG A 47 4.86 -6.20 1.24
N ALA A 48 3.96 -7.00 0.71
CA ALA A 48 2.60 -7.04 1.20
C ALA A 48 2.01 -8.42 0.97
N THR A 49 1.07 -8.79 1.80
CA THR A 49 0.40 -10.09 1.71
C THR A 49 -1.10 -9.87 1.67
N LEU A 50 -1.79 -10.60 0.83
CA LEU A 50 -3.25 -10.60 0.80
C LEU A 50 -3.75 -11.55 1.87
N GLU A 51 -4.50 -11.01 2.83
CA GLU A 51 -5.19 -11.78 3.84
C GLU A 51 -6.65 -11.92 3.41
N MET A 52 -7.04 -13.14 3.07
CA MET A 52 -8.38 -13.39 2.54
C MET A 52 -9.45 -13.16 3.60
N GLY A 53 -10.59 -12.64 3.16
CA GLY A 53 -11.75 -12.40 4.00
C GLY A 53 -12.99 -13.02 3.39
N ASP A 54 -14.08 -13.01 4.14
CA ASP A 54 -15.34 -13.60 3.72
C ASP A 54 -16.26 -12.61 3.00
N VAL A 55 -15.97 -11.33 3.13
CA VAL A 55 -16.83 -10.28 2.60
C VAL A 55 -16.08 -9.53 1.50
N ARG A 56 -16.79 -9.31 0.40
CA ARG A 56 -16.28 -8.54 -0.72
C ARG A 56 -16.32 -7.06 -0.38
N ALA A 57 -15.21 -6.37 -0.55
CA ALA A 57 -15.13 -4.95 -0.27
C ALA A 57 -15.99 -4.15 -1.25
N ARG A 58 -16.71 -3.16 -0.74
CA ARG A 58 -17.56 -2.30 -1.56
C ARG A 58 -16.84 -1.09 -2.09
N ARG A 59 -15.76 -0.68 -1.45
CA ARG A 59 -15.00 0.51 -1.84
C ARG A 59 -13.53 0.31 -1.56
N ASP A 60 -12.72 1.11 -2.24
CA ASP A 60 -11.29 1.20 -1.95
C ASP A 60 -11.08 1.93 -0.64
N SER A 61 -10.12 1.46 0.13
CA SER A 61 -9.73 2.14 1.36
C SER A 61 -8.29 1.83 1.72
N VAL A 62 -7.72 2.68 2.57
CA VAL A 62 -6.40 2.47 3.14
C VAL A 62 -6.47 2.75 4.64
N ALA A 63 -5.60 2.10 5.38
CA ALA A 63 -5.46 2.32 6.81
C ALA A 63 -3.99 2.58 7.13
N PHE A 64 -3.77 3.42 8.12
CA PHE A 64 -2.45 3.84 8.53
C PHE A 64 -2.21 3.52 10.00
N VAL A 65 -0.93 3.43 10.37
CA VAL A 65 -0.52 3.38 11.77
C VAL A 65 0.44 4.53 12.02
N MET A 66 0.43 5.06 13.23
CA MET A 66 1.39 6.09 13.61
C MET A 66 2.64 5.42 14.15
N THR A 67 3.78 5.88 13.69
CA THR A 67 5.08 5.40 14.14
C THR A 67 5.93 6.58 14.62
N ASP A 68 7.08 6.31 15.19
CA ASP A 68 8.02 7.35 15.60
C ASP A 68 8.51 8.18 14.40
N LEU A 69 8.48 7.59 13.22
CA LEU A 69 8.91 8.25 11.99
C LEU A 69 7.76 8.94 11.25
N GLY A 70 6.54 8.78 11.73
CA GLY A 70 5.37 9.40 11.13
C GLY A 70 4.29 8.41 10.77
N LYS A 71 3.35 8.86 9.94
CA LYS A 71 2.22 8.08 9.49
C LYS A 71 2.67 7.05 8.46
N LYS A 72 2.34 5.79 8.69
CA LYS A 72 2.78 4.68 7.84
C LYS A 72 1.59 3.95 7.25
N LEU A 73 1.64 3.67 5.95
CA LEU A 73 0.62 2.87 5.28
C LEU A 73 0.70 1.43 5.78
N ASP A 74 -0.41 0.90 6.24
CA ASP A 74 -0.46 -0.42 6.89
C ASP A 74 -1.31 -1.42 6.12
N ARG A 75 -2.51 -1.02 5.71
CA ARG A 75 -3.45 -1.92 5.05
C ARG A 75 -4.11 -1.23 3.86
N ILE A 76 -4.41 -2.03 2.83
CA ILE A 76 -5.10 -1.54 1.64
C ILE A 76 -6.23 -2.51 1.31
N THR A 77 -7.43 -1.96 1.09
CA THR A 77 -8.60 -2.73 0.68
C THR A 77 -9.01 -2.27 -0.71
N PHE A 78 -9.16 -3.22 -1.62
CA PHE A 78 -9.50 -2.93 -3.02
C PHE A 78 -10.95 -3.30 -3.27
N ALA A 79 -11.73 -2.36 -3.81
CA ALA A 79 -13.14 -2.58 -4.12
C ALA A 79 -13.31 -3.78 -5.05
N GLY A 80 -14.32 -4.58 -4.78
CA GLY A 80 -14.62 -5.75 -5.61
C GLY A 80 -13.81 -7.00 -5.29
N HIS A 81 -12.89 -6.93 -4.35
CA HIS A 81 -12.05 -8.05 -3.96
C HIS A 81 -12.34 -8.51 -2.53
N PHE A 82 -12.05 -9.77 -2.25
CA PHE A 82 -12.17 -10.33 -0.91
C PHE A 82 -10.82 -10.19 -0.20
N GLY A 83 -10.85 -9.74 1.03
CA GLY A 83 -9.65 -9.66 1.84
C GLY A 83 -9.00 -8.30 1.85
N THR A 84 -7.88 -8.24 2.54
CA THR A 84 -7.15 -7.00 2.79
C THR A 84 -5.67 -7.25 2.52
N VAL A 85 -5.04 -6.30 1.85
CA VAL A 85 -3.59 -6.35 1.63
C VAL A 85 -2.91 -5.71 2.82
N ILE A 86 -1.99 -6.44 3.45
CA ILE A 86 -1.28 -5.97 4.63
C ILE A 86 0.18 -5.77 4.25
N ILE A 87 0.71 -4.60 4.52
CA ILE A 87 2.12 -4.31 4.27
C ILE A 87 2.94 -4.99 5.36
N THR A 88 3.83 -5.89 4.96
CA THR A 88 4.60 -6.72 5.88
C THR A 88 6.06 -6.30 5.99
N GLY A 89 6.54 -5.46 5.08
CA GLY A 89 7.92 -5.06 5.13
C GLY A 89 8.34 -4.21 3.97
N ASP A 90 9.64 -4.07 3.85
CA ASP A 90 10.30 -3.21 2.90
C ASP A 90 10.95 -4.07 1.81
N THR A 91 10.75 -3.72 0.55
CA THR A 91 11.33 -4.49 -0.54
C THR A 91 12.84 -4.38 -0.60
N SER A 92 13.39 -3.31 -0.08
CA SER A 92 14.82 -3.12 -0.11
C SER A 92 15.55 -4.08 0.82
N SER A 93 14.86 -4.64 1.76
CA SER A 93 15.47 -5.56 2.68
C SER A 93 15.95 -6.84 2.03
N GLY A 94 15.54 -7.06 0.81
CA GLY A 94 16.00 -8.22 0.10
C GLY A 94 17.50 -8.26 -0.02
N GLY A 95 18.11 -7.23 0.16
CA GLY A 95 19.51 -7.23 0.10
C GLY A 95 20.16 -7.83 1.23
N GLN A 96 19.65 -7.90 2.09
CA GLN A 96 20.38 -8.32 3.05
C GLN A 96 20.46 -9.43 3.36
#